data_83bfe64310f6ad72d7c1c224dea1ca45
#
_entry.id   83bfe64310f6ad72d7c1c224dea1ca45
#
_cell.length_a   1.000
_cell.length_b   1.000
_cell.length_c   1.000
_cell.angle_alpha   90.00
_cell.angle_beta   90.00
_cell.angle_gamma   90.00
#
_symmetry.space_group_name_H-M   'P 1'
#
loop_
_entity.id
_entity.type
_entity.pdbx_description
1 polymer ?
#
loop_
_entity_poly.entity_id
_entity_poly.type
_entity_poly.pdbx_seq_one_letter_code
_entity_poly.pdbx_strand_id
1 'polypeptide(L)'
;MAKAKFERNKPHVNIGTIGHIDHGKTTLTAAISKVLHDKYPDVNPFTPFDQIDKAPEERARGITISIAHIEYQTESRHYAHVDCPGHADYIKNMITGAAQMDGAILVVAATDGPMPQTKEHVLLARQVGVPSIVVALNKSDMVDDEEILELVEMEVRELLSKYEFPGDDTPIVRISALKALEGDAKWVESIMELMKAVDSFIPQPAREIDKPFLMPVEDVFTITGRGTVVTGRIERGIVKVNEEVEIVGIRPDSQKTTVTGVEMFRKLLDEGQAGENVGLLLRGTKREDVERGQVVCKPGSITPHTEFSANAYILSKDEGGRHTPFFNNYRPQFYFRTTDVTGIVTLPSGTEMVMPGDNTEMAVVLIQPIAMEEGLRFAIREGGRTVGAGRVTKIIK
;
A
#
# COMPACT_ATOMS: atom_id res chain seq x y z
N MET A 1 2.14 -5.96 32.43
CA MET A 1 2.95 -7.05 31.84
C MET A 1 3.96 -6.43 30.91
N ALA A 2 5.21 -6.90 30.89
CA ALA A 2 6.22 -6.47 29.93
C ALA A 2 5.77 -6.90 28.53
N LYS A 3 5.91 -6.02 27.51
CA LYS A 3 5.63 -6.39 26.13
C LYS A 3 6.62 -7.45 25.66
N ALA A 4 6.17 -8.39 24.86
CA ALA A 4 7.04 -9.39 24.23
C ALA A 4 8.04 -8.71 23.29
N LYS A 5 9.20 -9.32 23.11
CA LYS A 5 10.20 -8.88 22.12
C LYS A 5 9.91 -9.59 20.80
N PHE A 6 10.04 -8.85 19.68
CA PHE A 6 9.92 -9.44 18.35
C PHE A 6 11.21 -10.20 17.99
N GLU A 7 11.06 -11.40 17.45
CA GLU A 7 12.16 -12.23 16.98
C GLU A 7 12.10 -12.39 15.45
N ARG A 8 13.19 -12.06 14.76
CA ARG A 8 13.33 -12.18 13.30
C ARG A 8 13.82 -13.57 12.92
N ASN A 9 12.95 -14.58 13.04
CA ASN A 9 13.30 -15.99 12.75
C ASN A 9 12.82 -16.46 11.36
N LYS A 10 12.05 -15.63 10.64
CA LYS A 10 11.58 -15.89 9.27
C LYS A 10 11.74 -14.66 8.40
N PRO A 11 11.88 -14.83 7.05
CA PRO A 11 11.81 -13.70 6.12
C PRO A 11 10.51 -12.93 6.27
N HIS A 12 10.58 -11.60 6.31
CA HIS A 12 9.45 -10.71 6.43
C HIS A 12 8.99 -10.19 5.07
N VAL A 13 7.68 -10.30 4.79
CA VAL A 13 7.06 -9.85 3.54
C VAL A 13 5.80 -9.05 3.86
N ASN A 14 5.65 -7.88 3.24
CA ASN A 14 4.43 -7.11 3.31
C ASN A 14 3.52 -7.52 2.14
N ILE A 15 2.35 -8.01 2.47
CA ILE A 15 1.32 -8.37 1.49
C ILE A 15 0.06 -7.58 1.78
N GLY A 16 -0.82 -7.44 0.80
CA GLY A 16 -2.11 -6.82 1.08
C GLY A 16 -3.18 -7.25 0.12
N THR A 17 -4.43 -7.04 0.52
CA THR A 17 -5.62 -7.28 -0.29
C THR A 17 -6.01 -6.02 -1.05
N ILE A 18 -6.19 -6.15 -2.36
CA ILE A 18 -6.69 -5.12 -3.28
C ILE A 18 -7.85 -5.68 -4.10
N GLY A 19 -8.66 -4.82 -4.68
CA GLY A 19 -9.82 -5.23 -5.50
C GLY A 19 -11.06 -4.38 -5.22
N HIS A 20 -12.14 -4.69 -5.93
CA HIS A 20 -13.39 -3.95 -5.87
C HIS A 20 -14.06 -3.98 -4.48
N ILE A 21 -14.92 -3.00 -4.19
CA ILE A 21 -15.81 -3.04 -3.03
C ILE A 21 -16.68 -4.31 -3.10
N ASP A 22 -17.03 -4.88 -1.95
CA ASP A 22 -17.89 -6.08 -1.80
C ASP A 22 -17.35 -7.38 -2.44
N HIS A 23 -16.12 -7.39 -2.97
CA HIS A 23 -15.47 -8.61 -3.42
C HIS A 23 -14.92 -9.49 -2.28
N GLY A 24 -14.99 -9.02 -1.04
CA GLY A 24 -14.66 -9.78 0.17
C GLY A 24 -13.21 -9.71 0.62
N LYS A 25 -12.51 -8.59 0.40
CA LYS A 25 -11.12 -8.37 0.84
C LYS A 25 -10.94 -8.58 2.35
N THR A 26 -11.69 -7.84 3.16
CA THR A 26 -11.62 -7.93 4.64
C THR A 26 -12.08 -9.30 5.14
N THR A 27 -13.08 -9.90 4.48
CA THR A 27 -13.51 -11.28 4.78
C THR A 27 -12.38 -12.28 4.52
N LEU A 28 -11.66 -12.13 3.40
CA LEU A 28 -10.50 -12.96 3.08
C LEU A 28 -9.37 -12.75 4.10
N THR A 29 -9.10 -11.51 4.47
CA THR A 29 -8.09 -11.16 5.49
C THR A 29 -8.40 -11.86 6.82
N ALA A 30 -9.67 -11.84 7.26
CA ALA A 30 -10.12 -12.57 8.45
C ALA A 30 -10.04 -14.10 8.27
N ALA A 31 -10.38 -14.62 7.09
CA ALA A 31 -10.29 -16.06 6.77
C ALA A 31 -8.85 -16.56 6.82
N ILE A 32 -7.90 -15.85 6.23
CA ILE A 32 -6.47 -16.18 6.30
C ILE A 32 -6.01 -16.20 7.76
N SER A 33 -6.35 -15.15 8.53
CA SER A 33 -6.00 -15.07 9.96
C SER A 33 -6.54 -16.27 10.76
N LYS A 34 -7.81 -16.67 10.51
CA LYS A 34 -8.43 -17.81 11.17
C LYS A 34 -7.78 -19.14 10.80
N VAL A 35 -7.66 -19.41 9.51
CA VAL A 35 -7.12 -20.69 8.99
C VAL A 35 -5.68 -20.91 9.45
N LEU A 36 -4.86 -19.84 9.44
CA LEU A 36 -3.49 -19.92 9.93
C LEU A 36 -3.42 -20.03 11.46
N HIS A 37 -4.35 -19.40 12.20
CA HIS A 37 -4.47 -19.60 13.64
C HIS A 37 -4.83 -21.05 13.97
N ASP A 38 -5.83 -21.62 13.31
CA ASP A 38 -6.28 -22.99 13.56
C ASP A 38 -5.17 -24.00 13.26
N LYS A 39 -4.31 -23.73 12.27
CA LYS A 39 -3.19 -24.59 11.89
C LYS A 39 -1.92 -24.38 12.72
N TYR A 40 -1.61 -23.14 13.10
CA TYR A 40 -0.40 -22.74 13.83
C TYR A 40 -0.74 -21.78 14.97
N PRO A 41 -1.48 -22.25 16.03
CA PRO A 41 -2.04 -21.36 17.06
C PRO A 41 -0.99 -20.64 17.91
N ASP A 42 0.19 -21.23 18.09
CA ASP A 42 1.24 -20.67 18.94
C ASP A 42 1.87 -19.39 18.38
N VAL A 43 1.79 -19.19 17.05
CA VAL A 43 2.45 -18.08 16.37
C VAL A 43 1.48 -17.12 15.66
N ASN A 44 0.23 -17.52 15.48
CA ASN A 44 -0.79 -16.72 14.77
C ASN A 44 -1.96 -16.36 15.68
N PRO A 45 -2.08 -15.12 16.14
CA PRO A 45 -3.30 -14.66 16.80
C PRO A 45 -4.44 -14.57 15.78
N PHE A 46 -5.62 -15.07 16.14
CA PHE A 46 -6.81 -14.84 15.31
C PHE A 46 -7.29 -13.39 15.42
N THR A 47 -7.46 -12.73 14.28
CA THR A 47 -8.04 -11.39 14.17
C THR A 47 -9.40 -11.50 13.47
N PRO A 48 -10.52 -11.41 14.19
CA PRO A 48 -11.85 -11.50 13.58
C PRO A 48 -12.17 -10.23 12.77
N PHE A 49 -13.15 -10.35 11.88
CA PHE A 49 -13.57 -9.29 10.94
C PHE A 49 -13.82 -7.94 11.63
N ASP A 50 -14.53 -7.94 12.75
CA ASP A 50 -14.87 -6.73 13.52
C ASP A 50 -13.68 -6.08 14.22
N GLN A 51 -12.55 -6.75 14.28
CA GLN A 51 -11.28 -6.20 14.76
C GLN A 51 -10.35 -5.74 13.62
N ILE A 52 -10.67 -6.03 12.37
CA ILE A 52 -10.02 -5.47 11.19
C ILE A 52 -10.68 -4.13 10.90
N ASP A 53 -11.98 -4.11 10.60
CA ASP A 53 -12.80 -2.89 10.44
C ASP A 53 -13.28 -2.40 11.81
N LYS A 54 -12.48 -1.55 12.46
CA LYS A 54 -12.69 -1.15 13.87
C LYS A 54 -13.53 0.11 14.03
N ALA A 55 -13.45 1.03 13.05
CA ALA A 55 -14.11 2.31 13.16
C ALA A 55 -15.65 2.16 13.17
N PRO A 56 -16.38 2.91 14.02
CA PRO A 56 -17.84 2.86 14.03
C PRO A 56 -18.46 3.12 12.66
N GLU A 57 -17.84 3.97 11.86
CA GLU A 57 -18.28 4.31 10.50
C GLU A 57 -18.07 3.14 9.52
N GLU A 58 -16.96 2.41 9.62
CA GLU A 58 -16.68 1.19 8.84
C GLU A 58 -17.74 0.12 9.12
N ARG A 59 -18.03 -0.12 10.40
CA ARG A 59 -19.06 -1.08 10.83
C ARG A 59 -20.47 -0.68 10.40
N ALA A 60 -20.79 0.61 10.47
CA ALA A 60 -22.11 1.11 10.10
C ALA A 60 -22.38 1.03 8.59
N ARG A 61 -21.33 1.20 7.78
CA ARG A 61 -21.42 1.18 6.32
C ARG A 61 -21.08 -0.18 5.71
N GLY A 62 -20.44 -1.09 6.46
CA GLY A 62 -19.95 -2.38 5.99
C GLY A 62 -18.82 -2.28 4.96
N ILE A 63 -18.04 -1.18 5.02
CA ILE A 63 -16.94 -0.91 4.08
C ILE A 63 -15.68 -0.51 4.85
N THR A 64 -14.52 -0.96 4.38
CA THR A 64 -13.22 -0.54 4.90
C THR A 64 -12.91 0.88 4.43
N ILE A 65 -12.58 1.76 5.37
CA ILE A 65 -12.23 3.16 5.14
C ILE A 65 -10.72 3.36 5.34
N SER A 66 -10.22 2.88 6.49
CA SER A 66 -8.83 3.00 6.89
C SER A 66 -8.05 1.75 6.56
N ILE A 67 -6.74 1.91 6.40
CA ILE A 67 -5.85 0.75 6.24
C ILE A 67 -5.78 -0.01 7.56
N ALA A 68 -5.96 -1.33 7.52
CA ALA A 68 -5.74 -2.19 8.67
C ALA A 68 -4.49 -3.04 8.47
N HIS A 69 -3.71 -3.21 9.53
CA HIS A 69 -2.53 -4.04 9.54
C HIS A 69 -2.72 -5.21 10.49
N ILE A 70 -2.54 -6.42 9.99
CA ILE A 70 -2.50 -7.64 10.79
C ILE A 70 -1.21 -8.41 10.53
N GLU A 71 -0.81 -9.27 11.47
CA GLU A 71 0.34 -10.16 11.30
C GLU A 71 -0.10 -11.62 11.30
N TYR A 72 0.59 -12.43 10.51
CA TYR A 72 0.51 -13.87 10.56
C TYR A 72 1.77 -14.54 9.95
N GLN A 73 1.91 -15.82 10.16
CA GLN A 73 3.04 -16.61 9.68
C GLN A 73 2.57 -17.88 8.98
N THR A 74 3.25 -18.23 7.89
CA THR A 74 3.25 -19.57 7.32
C THR A 74 4.47 -20.34 7.84
N GLU A 75 4.72 -21.53 7.34
CA GLU A 75 5.95 -22.28 7.69
C GLU A 75 7.21 -21.54 7.27
N SER A 76 7.16 -20.85 6.11
CA SER A 76 8.32 -20.23 5.46
C SER A 76 8.51 -18.76 5.75
N ARG A 77 7.44 -18.01 6.02
CA ARG A 77 7.45 -16.52 6.04
C ARG A 77 6.64 -15.92 7.17
N HIS A 78 7.05 -14.74 7.59
CA HIS A 78 6.28 -13.82 8.43
C HIS A 78 5.68 -12.73 7.54
N TYR A 79 4.38 -12.49 7.67
CA TYR A 79 3.64 -11.51 6.88
C TYR A 79 3.11 -10.36 7.74
N ALA A 80 3.35 -9.13 7.26
CA ALA A 80 2.49 -8.01 7.59
C ALA A 80 1.45 -7.89 6.49
N HIS A 81 0.17 -8.03 6.82
CA HIS A 81 -0.93 -7.93 5.87
C HIS A 81 -1.61 -6.59 5.99
N VAL A 82 -1.73 -5.92 4.86
CA VAL A 82 -2.36 -4.60 4.69
C VAL A 82 -3.73 -4.79 4.05
N ASP A 83 -4.80 -4.63 4.82
CA ASP A 83 -6.15 -4.64 4.26
C ASP A 83 -6.50 -3.25 3.73
N CYS A 84 -6.71 -3.14 2.41
CA CYS A 84 -6.96 -1.88 1.73
C CYS A 84 -8.44 -1.65 1.47
N PRO A 85 -8.91 -0.38 1.57
CA PRO A 85 -10.27 -0.03 1.19
C PRO A 85 -10.52 -0.31 -0.30
N GLY A 86 -11.75 -0.71 -0.63
CA GLY A 86 -12.18 -0.97 -2.02
C GLY A 86 -12.93 0.18 -2.66
N HIS A 87 -13.47 1.12 -1.87
CA HIS A 87 -14.31 2.19 -2.36
C HIS A 87 -13.49 3.33 -2.98
N ALA A 88 -13.96 3.90 -4.09
CA ALA A 88 -13.27 4.97 -4.81
C ALA A 88 -12.99 6.23 -3.96
N ASP A 89 -13.85 6.56 -2.99
CA ASP A 89 -13.66 7.71 -2.10
C ASP A 89 -12.43 7.57 -1.20
N TYR A 90 -11.97 6.33 -0.94
CA TYR A 90 -10.83 6.03 -0.05
C TYR A 90 -9.57 5.62 -0.80
N ILE A 91 -9.49 5.92 -2.08
CA ILE A 91 -8.36 5.55 -2.95
C ILE A 91 -7.01 6.08 -2.42
N LYS A 92 -6.99 7.21 -1.69
CA LYS A 92 -5.80 7.72 -1.01
C LYS A 92 -5.20 6.71 -0.05
N ASN A 93 -6.07 6.07 0.74
CA ASN A 93 -5.65 5.04 1.68
C ASN A 93 -5.22 3.76 0.95
N MET A 94 -5.92 3.41 -0.16
CA MET A 94 -5.50 2.30 -1.01
C MET A 94 -4.09 2.53 -1.59
N ILE A 95 -3.80 3.71 -2.14
CA ILE A 95 -2.47 4.05 -2.67
C ILE A 95 -1.40 3.96 -1.58
N THR A 96 -1.68 4.51 -0.39
CA THR A 96 -0.77 4.45 0.76
C THR A 96 -0.51 3.01 1.19
N GLY A 97 -1.55 2.17 1.25
CA GLY A 97 -1.42 0.75 1.59
C GLY A 97 -0.64 -0.01 0.52
N ALA A 98 -0.99 0.17 -0.75
CA ALA A 98 -0.32 -0.50 -1.87
C ALA A 98 1.18 -0.15 -1.96
N ALA A 99 1.56 1.09 -1.66
CA ALA A 99 2.97 1.50 -1.63
C ALA A 99 3.81 0.77 -0.56
N GLN A 100 3.15 0.14 0.42
CA GLN A 100 3.82 -0.63 1.47
C GLN A 100 4.01 -2.10 1.11
N MET A 101 3.37 -2.60 0.04
CA MET A 101 3.33 -4.03 -0.30
C MET A 101 4.57 -4.48 -1.08
N ASP A 102 5.04 -5.66 -0.74
CA ASP A 102 6.03 -6.43 -1.50
C ASP A 102 5.35 -7.39 -2.50
N GLY A 103 4.05 -7.58 -2.34
CA GLY A 103 3.16 -8.33 -3.22
C GLY A 103 1.71 -8.08 -2.83
N ALA A 104 0.77 -8.33 -3.73
CA ALA A 104 -0.65 -8.15 -3.47
C ALA A 104 -1.46 -9.41 -3.75
N ILE A 105 -2.57 -9.56 -3.03
CA ILE A 105 -3.65 -10.50 -3.35
C ILE A 105 -4.77 -9.70 -3.99
N LEU A 106 -4.99 -9.90 -5.28
CA LEU A 106 -6.12 -9.32 -5.99
C LEU A 106 -7.37 -10.18 -5.74
N VAL A 107 -8.35 -9.59 -5.07
CA VAL A 107 -9.60 -10.27 -4.75
C VAL A 107 -10.66 -9.90 -5.80
N VAL A 108 -11.12 -10.90 -6.53
CA VAL A 108 -12.17 -10.77 -7.54
C VAL A 108 -13.32 -11.72 -7.18
N ALA A 109 -14.56 -11.22 -7.13
CA ALA A 109 -15.70 -12.08 -6.95
C ALA A 109 -16.01 -12.84 -8.25
N ALA A 110 -16.13 -14.15 -8.18
CA ALA A 110 -16.44 -14.99 -9.34
C ALA A 110 -17.82 -14.67 -9.96
N THR A 111 -18.74 -14.13 -9.14
CA THR A 111 -20.08 -13.70 -9.57
C THR A 111 -20.08 -12.44 -10.42
N ASP A 112 -19.06 -11.57 -10.27
CA ASP A 112 -19.08 -10.22 -10.84
C ASP A 112 -17.95 -9.98 -11.86
N GLY A 113 -16.87 -10.77 -11.78
CA GLY A 113 -15.66 -10.58 -12.57
C GLY A 113 -14.90 -9.28 -12.24
N PRO A 114 -13.97 -8.85 -13.12
CA PRO A 114 -13.20 -7.63 -12.93
C PRO A 114 -14.05 -6.35 -13.07
N MET A 115 -14.30 -5.68 -11.96
CA MET A 115 -15.10 -4.46 -11.84
C MET A 115 -14.23 -3.19 -11.99
N PRO A 116 -14.80 -1.97 -12.10
CA PRO A 116 -14.03 -0.75 -12.32
C PRO A 116 -12.91 -0.51 -11.30
N GLN A 117 -13.17 -0.66 -9.98
CA GLN A 117 -12.12 -0.49 -8.98
C GLN A 117 -11.07 -1.61 -9.03
N THR A 118 -11.43 -2.82 -9.51
CA THR A 118 -10.44 -3.88 -9.76
C THR A 118 -9.38 -3.39 -10.75
N LYS A 119 -9.81 -2.78 -11.85
CA LYS A 119 -8.94 -2.21 -12.88
C LYS A 119 -8.09 -1.07 -12.34
N GLU A 120 -8.70 -0.14 -11.60
CA GLU A 120 -7.99 0.98 -10.97
C GLU A 120 -6.94 0.49 -9.95
N HIS A 121 -7.28 -0.51 -9.13
CA HIS A 121 -6.36 -1.06 -8.13
C HIS A 121 -5.16 -1.77 -8.75
N VAL A 122 -5.35 -2.54 -9.82
CA VAL A 122 -4.24 -3.19 -10.56
C VAL A 122 -3.32 -2.12 -11.16
N LEU A 123 -3.90 -1.10 -11.80
CA LEU A 123 -3.14 0.03 -12.33
C LEU A 123 -2.34 0.72 -11.24
N LEU A 124 -2.96 1.09 -10.13
CA LEU A 124 -2.30 1.78 -9.02
C LEU A 124 -1.23 0.91 -8.37
N ALA A 125 -1.47 -0.39 -8.17
CA ALA A 125 -0.46 -1.32 -7.68
C ALA A 125 0.80 -1.30 -8.57
N ARG A 126 0.60 -1.32 -9.90
CA ARG A 126 1.72 -1.18 -10.87
C ARG A 126 2.45 0.14 -10.71
N GLN A 127 1.72 1.25 -10.56
CA GLN A 127 2.26 2.60 -10.43
C GLN A 127 3.11 2.79 -9.16
N VAL A 128 2.62 2.30 -8.03
CA VAL A 128 3.36 2.40 -6.76
C VAL A 128 4.49 1.37 -6.66
N GLY A 129 4.57 0.43 -7.61
CA GLY A 129 5.68 -0.51 -7.73
C GLY A 129 5.50 -1.83 -7.01
N VAL A 130 4.27 -2.29 -6.80
CA VAL A 130 4.00 -3.67 -6.35
C VAL A 130 4.56 -4.64 -7.39
N PRO A 131 5.52 -5.50 -7.04
CA PRO A 131 6.23 -6.31 -8.04
C PRO A 131 5.44 -7.52 -8.53
N SER A 132 4.56 -8.08 -7.71
CA SER A 132 3.85 -9.32 -8.01
C SER A 132 2.43 -9.33 -7.43
N ILE A 133 1.52 -9.99 -8.13
CA ILE A 133 0.12 -10.18 -7.72
C ILE A 133 -0.21 -11.67 -7.76
N VAL A 134 -0.95 -12.16 -6.76
CA VAL A 134 -1.63 -13.46 -6.75
C VAL A 134 -3.12 -13.19 -6.73
N VAL A 135 -3.93 -13.99 -7.41
CA VAL A 135 -5.38 -13.75 -7.52
C VAL A 135 -6.14 -14.72 -6.62
N ALA A 136 -7.05 -14.16 -5.83
CA ALA A 136 -8.07 -14.89 -5.09
C ALA A 136 -9.42 -14.71 -5.78
N LEU A 137 -9.87 -15.74 -6.52
CA LEU A 137 -11.19 -15.76 -7.13
C LEU A 137 -12.21 -16.17 -6.07
N ASN A 138 -12.75 -15.14 -5.39
CA ASN A 138 -13.61 -15.31 -4.21
C ASN A 138 -15.08 -15.53 -4.61
N LYS A 139 -15.90 -16.01 -3.66
CA LYS A 139 -17.30 -16.39 -3.86
C LYS A 139 -17.49 -17.50 -4.92
N SER A 140 -16.46 -18.33 -5.12
CA SER A 140 -16.54 -19.43 -6.08
C SER A 140 -17.54 -20.53 -5.65
N ASP A 141 -17.99 -20.52 -4.41
CA ASP A 141 -19.10 -21.35 -3.90
C ASP A 141 -20.49 -20.94 -4.44
N MET A 142 -20.60 -19.76 -5.03
CA MET A 142 -21.84 -19.22 -5.58
C MET A 142 -21.97 -19.43 -7.10
N VAL A 143 -20.97 -20.01 -7.75
CA VAL A 143 -20.95 -20.24 -9.20
C VAL A 143 -20.75 -21.73 -9.44
N ASP A 144 -21.79 -22.39 -9.92
CA ASP A 144 -21.79 -23.84 -10.21
C ASP A 144 -21.28 -24.14 -11.63
N ASP A 145 -21.26 -23.13 -12.52
CA ASP A 145 -20.85 -23.27 -13.92
C ASP A 145 -19.35 -23.07 -14.08
N GLU A 146 -18.66 -24.13 -14.47
CA GLU A 146 -17.21 -24.13 -14.68
C GLU A 146 -16.78 -23.18 -15.81
N GLU A 147 -17.57 -23.07 -16.88
CA GLU A 147 -17.27 -22.20 -18.02
C GLU A 147 -17.26 -20.71 -17.60
N ILE A 148 -18.16 -20.34 -16.67
CA ILE A 148 -18.18 -18.97 -16.11
C ILE A 148 -16.93 -18.70 -15.29
N LEU A 149 -16.50 -19.65 -14.45
CA LEU A 149 -15.27 -19.50 -13.66
C LEU A 149 -14.06 -19.35 -14.57
N GLU A 150 -13.92 -20.17 -15.61
CA GLU A 150 -12.84 -20.09 -16.60
C GLU A 150 -12.85 -18.76 -17.36
N LEU A 151 -14.03 -18.26 -17.72
CA LEU A 151 -14.18 -16.96 -18.39
C LEU A 151 -13.69 -15.82 -17.50
N VAL A 152 -14.09 -15.80 -16.24
CA VAL A 152 -13.64 -14.76 -15.28
C VAL A 152 -12.13 -14.84 -15.05
N GLU A 153 -11.55 -16.04 -14.95
CA GLU A 153 -10.10 -16.22 -14.86
C GLU A 153 -9.38 -15.63 -16.09
N MET A 154 -9.92 -15.87 -17.29
CA MET A 154 -9.35 -15.32 -18.53
C MET A 154 -9.40 -13.79 -18.54
N GLU A 155 -10.53 -13.18 -18.17
CA GLU A 155 -10.65 -11.72 -18.07
C GLU A 155 -9.67 -11.11 -17.07
N VAL A 156 -9.43 -11.78 -15.93
CA VAL A 156 -8.45 -11.36 -14.94
C VAL A 156 -7.02 -11.43 -15.48
N ARG A 157 -6.67 -12.51 -16.22
CA ARG A 157 -5.38 -12.66 -16.87
C ARG A 157 -5.12 -11.57 -17.92
N GLU A 158 -6.12 -11.27 -18.74
CA GLU A 158 -6.06 -10.18 -19.73
C GLU A 158 -5.86 -8.82 -19.04
N LEU A 159 -6.58 -8.57 -17.94
CA LEU A 159 -6.43 -7.34 -17.14
C LEU A 159 -5.02 -7.22 -16.59
N LEU A 160 -4.47 -8.27 -16.00
CA LEU A 160 -3.10 -8.27 -15.45
C LEU A 160 -2.06 -8.03 -16.54
N SER A 161 -2.18 -8.71 -17.68
CA SER A 161 -1.28 -8.56 -18.84
C SER A 161 -1.33 -7.14 -19.40
N LYS A 162 -2.51 -6.53 -19.47
CA LYS A 162 -2.68 -5.12 -19.89
C LYS A 162 -1.86 -4.15 -19.04
N TYR A 163 -1.74 -4.41 -17.75
CA TYR A 163 -0.97 -3.57 -16.83
C TYR A 163 0.43 -4.12 -16.52
N GLU A 164 0.98 -4.92 -17.44
CA GLU A 164 2.35 -5.45 -17.39
C GLU A 164 2.66 -6.35 -16.19
N PHE A 165 1.67 -7.01 -15.63
CA PHE A 165 1.87 -8.16 -14.77
C PHE A 165 1.86 -9.45 -15.60
N PRO A 166 2.54 -10.53 -15.18
CA PRO A 166 2.60 -11.79 -15.94
C PRO A 166 1.27 -12.54 -15.84
N GLY A 167 0.22 -12.08 -16.56
CA GLY A 167 -1.14 -12.59 -16.42
C GLY A 167 -1.25 -14.10 -16.62
N ASP A 168 -0.54 -14.67 -17.60
CA ASP A 168 -0.59 -16.11 -17.89
C ASP A 168 0.05 -16.95 -16.78
N ASP A 169 1.14 -16.46 -16.17
CA ASP A 169 1.88 -17.15 -15.12
C ASP A 169 1.33 -16.86 -13.71
N THR A 170 0.45 -15.86 -13.56
CA THR A 170 -0.09 -15.45 -12.27
C THR A 170 -0.98 -16.55 -11.68
N PRO A 171 -0.71 -17.03 -10.46
CA PRO A 171 -1.59 -17.98 -9.79
C PRO A 171 -2.98 -17.39 -9.53
N ILE A 172 -4.02 -18.10 -9.92
CA ILE A 172 -5.42 -17.82 -9.59
C ILE A 172 -5.94 -18.98 -8.76
N VAL A 173 -6.37 -18.68 -7.52
CA VAL A 173 -6.92 -19.69 -6.62
C VAL A 173 -8.39 -19.41 -6.38
N ARG A 174 -9.25 -20.40 -6.64
CA ARG A 174 -10.70 -20.33 -6.40
C ARG A 174 -10.98 -20.55 -4.91
N ILE A 175 -11.62 -19.57 -4.28
CA ILE A 175 -11.86 -19.57 -2.84
C ILE A 175 -13.29 -19.18 -2.51
N SER A 176 -13.70 -19.51 -1.30
CA SER A 176 -14.81 -18.87 -0.59
C SER A 176 -14.35 -18.45 0.80
N ALA A 177 -14.05 -17.17 0.94
CA ALA A 177 -13.56 -16.63 2.20
C ALA A 177 -14.59 -16.79 3.34
N LEU A 178 -15.88 -16.63 3.02
CA LEU A 178 -16.96 -16.78 4.00
C LEU A 178 -17.07 -18.23 4.47
N LYS A 179 -17.11 -19.19 3.54
CA LYS A 179 -17.19 -20.62 3.88
C LYS A 179 -15.95 -21.11 4.63
N ALA A 180 -14.79 -20.61 4.30
CA ALA A 180 -13.57 -20.88 5.05
C ALA A 180 -13.65 -20.37 6.50
N LEU A 181 -14.19 -19.16 6.72
CA LEU A 181 -14.47 -18.62 8.05
C LEU A 181 -15.48 -19.49 8.84
N GLU A 182 -16.47 -20.06 8.16
CA GLU A 182 -17.45 -20.98 8.75
C GLU A 182 -16.85 -22.35 9.05
N GLY A 183 -15.65 -22.65 8.58
CA GLY A 183 -14.93 -23.89 8.85
C GLY A 183 -15.21 -25.02 7.85
N ASP A 184 -15.73 -24.71 6.67
CA ASP A 184 -15.89 -25.69 5.58
C ASP A 184 -14.53 -26.19 5.12
N ALA A 185 -14.30 -27.51 5.21
CA ALA A 185 -13.00 -28.13 4.97
C ALA A 185 -12.43 -27.86 3.57
N LYS A 186 -13.28 -27.91 2.53
CA LYS A 186 -12.89 -27.61 1.15
C LYS A 186 -12.33 -26.19 1.02
N TRP A 187 -13.03 -25.24 1.60
CA TRP A 187 -12.67 -23.83 1.48
C TRP A 187 -11.55 -23.41 2.44
N VAL A 188 -11.40 -24.10 3.58
CA VAL A 188 -10.21 -23.97 4.44
C VAL A 188 -8.96 -24.42 3.67
N GLU A 189 -9.04 -25.55 2.93
CA GLU A 189 -7.93 -26.03 2.11
C GLU A 189 -7.59 -25.04 0.98
N SER A 190 -8.59 -24.43 0.33
CA SER A 190 -8.37 -23.44 -0.72
C SER A 190 -7.66 -22.17 -0.20
N ILE A 191 -7.91 -21.73 1.03
CA ILE A 191 -7.13 -20.67 1.68
C ILE A 191 -5.69 -21.08 1.90
N MET A 192 -5.43 -22.33 2.29
CA MET A 192 -4.07 -22.84 2.44
C MET A 192 -3.34 -22.94 1.09
N GLU A 193 -4.06 -23.29 0.03
CA GLU A 193 -3.53 -23.26 -1.36
C GLU A 193 -3.18 -21.84 -1.79
N LEU A 194 -4.05 -20.87 -1.52
CA LEU A 194 -3.77 -19.46 -1.76
C LEU A 194 -2.48 -19.01 -1.04
N MET A 195 -2.32 -19.39 0.23
CA MET A 195 -1.11 -19.02 0.99
C MET A 195 0.15 -19.71 0.47
N LYS A 196 0.06 -20.94 -0.05
CA LYS A 196 1.17 -21.58 -0.76
C LYS A 196 1.53 -20.85 -2.06
N ALA A 197 0.53 -20.42 -2.82
CA ALA A 197 0.76 -19.62 -4.03
C ALA A 197 1.46 -18.31 -3.68
N VAL A 198 1.04 -17.62 -2.61
CA VAL A 198 1.68 -16.42 -2.10
C VAL A 198 3.13 -16.69 -1.67
N ASP A 199 3.37 -17.74 -0.89
CA ASP A 199 4.72 -18.13 -0.44
C ASP A 199 5.69 -18.40 -1.60
N SER A 200 5.20 -19.00 -2.69
CA SER A 200 6.03 -19.41 -3.83
C SER A 200 6.17 -18.35 -4.91
N PHE A 201 5.11 -17.59 -5.19
CA PHE A 201 5.06 -16.67 -6.34
C PHE A 201 5.53 -15.26 -5.99
N ILE A 202 5.22 -14.77 -4.78
CA ILE A 202 5.71 -13.45 -4.35
C ILE A 202 7.21 -13.55 -4.04
N PRO A 203 8.08 -12.79 -4.74
CA PRO A 203 9.52 -12.89 -4.52
C PRO A 203 9.91 -12.39 -3.12
N GLN A 204 11.02 -12.90 -2.58
CA GLN A 204 11.62 -12.33 -1.38
C GLN A 204 12.15 -10.93 -1.70
N PRO A 205 11.65 -9.87 -1.06
CA PRO A 205 12.05 -8.53 -1.39
C PRO A 205 13.50 -8.25 -0.97
N ALA A 206 14.26 -7.60 -1.84
CA ALA A 206 15.56 -7.04 -1.46
C ALA A 206 15.35 -5.84 -0.52
N ARG A 207 16.06 -5.82 0.60
CA ARG A 207 15.96 -4.76 1.61
C ARG A 207 17.20 -3.87 1.55
N GLU A 208 17.01 -2.58 1.34
CA GLU A 208 18.09 -1.58 1.27
C GLU A 208 18.52 -1.14 2.68
N ILE A 209 19.03 -2.08 3.48
CA ILE A 209 19.42 -1.83 4.88
C ILE A 209 20.67 -0.95 5.03
N ASP A 210 21.53 -0.92 4.01
CA ASP A 210 22.80 -0.17 4.02
C ASP A 210 22.63 1.31 3.65
N LYS A 211 21.45 1.71 3.18
CA LYS A 211 21.13 3.11 2.88
C LYS A 211 20.77 3.89 4.17
N PRO A 212 20.89 5.24 4.15
CA PRO A 212 20.38 6.06 5.24
C PRO A 212 18.92 5.79 5.53
N PHE A 213 18.54 5.70 6.81
CA PHE A 213 17.18 5.44 7.26
C PHE A 213 16.18 6.45 6.69
N LEU A 214 15.03 5.95 6.24
CA LEU A 214 13.89 6.73 5.80
C LEU A 214 12.59 5.95 6.01
N MET A 215 11.61 6.59 6.66
CA MET A 215 10.27 6.07 6.90
C MET A 215 9.23 7.17 6.62
N PRO A 216 8.36 7.01 5.61
CA PRO A 216 7.20 7.88 5.42
C PRO A 216 6.22 7.75 6.59
N VAL A 217 5.70 8.88 7.07
CA VAL A 217 4.69 8.90 8.13
C VAL A 217 3.32 8.57 7.53
N GLU A 218 2.72 7.49 8.02
CA GLU A 218 1.38 7.04 7.64
C GLU A 218 0.32 7.57 8.61
N ASP A 219 0.58 7.44 9.91
CA ASP A 219 -0.34 7.92 10.95
C ASP A 219 0.42 8.41 12.17
N VAL A 220 -0.26 9.23 13.00
CA VAL A 220 0.31 9.85 14.19
C VAL A 220 -0.63 9.67 15.38
N PHE A 221 -0.13 9.03 16.43
CA PHE A 221 -0.87 8.75 17.64
C PHE A 221 -0.23 9.39 18.86
N THR A 222 -1.03 9.70 19.86
CA THR A 222 -0.54 10.07 21.19
C THR A 222 -0.83 8.94 22.17
N ILE A 223 0.21 8.48 22.86
CA ILE A 223 0.06 7.51 23.95
C ILE A 223 0.22 8.26 25.27
N THR A 224 -0.85 8.28 26.08
CA THR A 224 -0.86 8.94 27.38
C THR A 224 0.33 8.46 28.24
N GLY A 225 1.14 9.41 28.74
CA GLY A 225 2.32 9.13 29.56
C GLY A 225 3.55 8.61 28.81
N ARG A 226 3.48 8.41 27.47
CA ARG A 226 4.61 7.95 26.66
C ARG A 226 5.06 8.95 25.60
N GLY A 227 4.12 9.71 25.00
CA GLY A 227 4.42 10.70 23.97
C GLY A 227 3.79 10.39 22.62
N THR A 228 4.35 10.98 21.57
CA THR A 228 3.89 10.83 20.19
C THR A 228 4.53 9.61 19.53
N VAL A 229 3.69 8.81 18.89
CA VAL A 229 4.09 7.66 18.06
C VAL A 229 3.74 7.97 16.62
N VAL A 230 4.68 7.82 15.72
CA VAL A 230 4.47 7.84 14.27
C VAL A 230 4.57 6.43 13.72
N THR A 231 3.67 6.07 12.83
CA THR A 231 3.70 4.76 12.17
C THR A 231 4.03 4.90 10.70
N GLY A 232 4.63 3.87 10.14
CA GLY A 232 4.92 3.76 8.73
C GLY A 232 5.75 2.51 8.41
N ARG A 233 5.90 2.24 7.13
CA ARG A 233 6.85 1.24 6.64
C ARG A 233 8.22 1.89 6.47
N ILE A 234 9.25 1.27 7.01
CA ILE A 234 10.63 1.70 6.74
C ILE A 234 10.94 1.42 5.27
N GLU A 235 11.17 2.49 4.50
CA GLU A 235 11.46 2.40 3.07
C GLU A 235 12.88 1.88 2.83
N ARG A 236 13.85 2.38 3.62
CA ARG A 236 15.26 2.00 3.56
C ARG A 236 15.98 2.24 4.88
N GLY A 237 17.12 1.60 5.04
CA GLY A 237 18.01 1.75 6.19
C GLY A 237 17.53 1.04 7.45
N ILE A 238 18.16 1.40 8.55
CA ILE A 238 17.90 0.88 9.90
C ILE A 238 17.78 2.06 10.84
N VAL A 239 16.85 1.99 11.80
CA VAL A 239 16.72 2.94 12.91
C VAL A 239 16.80 2.21 14.25
N LYS A 240 17.58 2.74 15.20
CA LYS A 240 17.75 2.15 16.53
C LYS A 240 17.10 2.98 17.61
N VAL A 241 16.78 2.32 18.71
CA VAL A 241 16.37 3.04 19.94
C VAL A 241 17.51 3.93 20.41
N ASN A 242 17.18 5.17 20.81
CA ASN A 242 18.07 6.28 21.17
C ASN A 242 18.83 6.92 19.99
N GLU A 243 18.50 6.62 18.76
CA GLU A 243 19.04 7.28 17.58
C GLU A 243 18.36 8.64 17.33
N GLU A 244 19.14 9.65 16.91
CA GLU A 244 18.61 10.93 16.46
C GLU A 244 18.07 10.78 15.04
N VAL A 245 16.87 11.32 14.82
CA VAL A 245 16.19 11.34 13.52
C VAL A 245 15.68 12.75 13.22
N GLU A 246 15.36 12.99 11.97
CA GLU A 246 14.83 14.26 11.48
C GLU A 246 13.47 14.04 10.79
N ILE A 247 12.52 14.92 11.07
CA ILE A 247 11.18 14.95 10.45
C ILE A 247 11.21 16.02 9.36
N VAL A 248 10.93 15.62 8.12
CA VAL A 248 11.10 16.45 6.91
C VAL A 248 9.86 16.42 6.03
N GLY A 249 9.58 17.54 5.35
CA GLY A 249 8.50 17.67 4.36
C GLY A 249 7.23 18.32 4.90
N ILE A 250 6.33 18.71 4.00
CA ILE A 250 5.07 19.45 4.24
C ILE A 250 5.34 20.84 4.83
N ARG A 251 6.18 20.94 5.83
CA ARG A 251 6.59 22.20 6.49
C ARG A 251 7.94 22.65 5.95
N PRO A 252 8.19 23.98 5.93
CA PRO A 252 9.47 24.50 5.46
C PRO A 252 10.63 24.13 6.36
N ASP A 253 10.37 24.00 7.68
CA ASP A 253 11.38 23.70 8.70
C ASP A 253 11.36 22.22 9.06
N SER A 254 12.54 21.63 9.16
CA SER A 254 12.72 20.27 9.69
C SER A 254 12.83 20.28 11.21
N GLN A 255 12.48 19.17 11.84
CA GLN A 255 12.55 18.97 13.28
C GLN A 255 13.41 17.76 13.62
N LYS A 256 14.43 17.93 14.44
CA LYS A 256 15.21 16.83 15.00
C LYS A 256 14.58 16.31 16.28
N THR A 257 14.61 15.00 16.45
CA THR A 257 14.12 14.31 17.64
C THR A 257 14.88 13.00 17.85
N THR A 258 14.58 12.29 18.94
CA THR A 258 15.21 11.00 19.26
C THR A 258 14.14 9.92 19.31
N VAL A 259 14.41 8.78 18.72
CA VAL A 259 13.58 7.58 18.81
C VAL A 259 13.79 6.95 20.18
N THR A 260 12.75 6.89 21.01
CA THR A 260 12.81 6.29 22.36
C THR A 260 12.26 4.89 22.44
N GLY A 261 11.63 4.42 21.36
CA GLY A 261 11.10 3.05 21.25
C GLY A 261 10.73 2.73 19.82
N VAL A 262 10.89 1.48 19.47
CA VAL A 262 10.46 0.89 18.18
C VAL A 262 9.53 -0.26 18.50
N GLU A 263 8.35 -0.27 17.90
CA GLU A 263 7.33 -1.32 18.10
C GLU A 263 6.82 -1.81 16.76
N MET A 264 6.61 -3.12 16.63
CA MET A 264 5.93 -3.75 15.50
C MET A 264 4.91 -4.76 16.06
N PHE A 265 3.63 -4.64 15.65
CA PHE A 265 2.53 -5.49 16.13
C PHE A 265 2.49 -5.62 17.66
N ARG A 266 2.66 -4.50 18.39
CA ARG A 266 2.70 -4.40 19.87
C ARG A 266 3.88 -5.13 20.54
N LYS A 267 4.85 -5.63 19.78
CA LYS A 267 6.10 -6.21 20.27
C LYS A 267 7.21 -5.15 20.20
N LEU A 268 8.13 -5.19 21.16
CA LEU A 268 9.27 -4.27 21.21
C LEU A 268 10.40 -4.75 20.30
N LEU A 269 11.06 -3.80 19.63
CA LEU A 269 12.27 -4.01 18.86
C LEU A 269 13.39 -3.12 19.40
N ASP A 270 14.64 -3.59 19.33
CA ASP A 270 15.82 -2.77 19.59
C ASP A 270 16.13 -1.85 18.40
N GLU A 271 15.78 -2.30 17.19
CA GLU A 271 15.92 -1.57 15.94
C GLU A 271 14.80 -1.96 14.95
N GLY A 272 14.44 -1.01 14.07
CA GLY A 272 13.59 -1.24 12.90
C GLY A 272 14.43 -1.28 11.64
N GLN A 273 14.09 -2.16 10.69
CA GLN A 273 14.82 -2.37 9.43
C GLN A 273 13.93 -2.11 8.21
N ALA A 274 14.56 -1.79 7.06
CA ALA A 274 13.88 -1.62 5.78
C ALA A 274 12.87 -2.75 5.52
N GLY A 275 11.64 -2.38 5.16
CA GLY A 275 10.52 -3.26 4.91
C GLY A 275 9.60 -3.52 6.10
N GLU A 276 10.00 -3.19 7.33
CA GLU A 276 9.17 -3.39 8.52
C GLU A 276 8.17 -2.25 8.71
N ASN A 277 6.92 -2.58 9.05
CA ASN A 277 5.89 -1.62 9.46
C ASN A 277 6.00 -1.39 10.96
N VAL A 278 6.48 -0.22 11.36
CA VAL A 278 6.81 0.08 12.75
C VAL A 278 6.12 1.33 13.28
N GLY A 279 5.95 1.38 14.59
CA GLY A 279 5.67 2.59 15.33
C GLY A 279 6.94 3.10 16.01
N LEU A 280 7.31 4.34 15.75
CA LEU A 280 8.44 5.02 16.39
C LEU A 280 7.93 5.96 17.47
N LEU A 281 8.36 5.76 18.70
CA LEU A 281 8.09 6.67 19.81
C LEU A 281 9.13 7.80 19.79
N LEU A 282 8.67 9.05 19.65
CA LEU A 282 9.51 10.22 19.48
C LEU A 282 9.58 11.06 20.77
N ARG A 283 10.80 11.47 21.16
CA ARG A 283 11.04 12.27 22.37
C ARG A 283 10.65 13.72 22.17
N GLY A 284 9.82 14.26 23.06
CA GLY A 284 9.52 15.70 23.10
C GLY A 284 8.75 16.23 21.87
N THR A 285 8.33 15.36 20.98
CA THR A 285 7.52 15.71 19.81
C THR A 285 6.05 15.67 20.18
N LYS A 286 5.31 16.74 19.92
CA LYS A 286 3.88 16.77 20.11
C LYS A 286 3.17 16.24 18.87
N ARG A 287 1.88 15.86 19.02
CA ARG A 287 1.10 15.34 17.88
C ARG A 287 0.94 16.38 16.75
N GLU A 288 0.79 17.65 17.11
CA GLU A 288 0.69 18.77 16.17
C GLU A 288 1.98 19.11 15.43
N ASP A 289 3.14 18.58 15.89
CA ASP A 289 4.44 18.82 15.27
C ASP A 289 4.70 17.88 14.07
N VAL A 290 3.95 16.78 13.99
CA VAL A 290 4.12 15.75 12.95
C VAL A 290 2.79 15.47 12.29
N GLU A 291 2.82 15.25 10.98
CA GLU A 291 1.63 14.92 10.20
C GLU A 291 1.92 13.88 9.11
N ARG A 292 0.87 13.19 8.66
CA ARG A 292 0.92 12.26 7.54
C ARG A 292 1.52 12.96 6.31
N GLY A 293 2.43 12.28 5.62
CA GLY A 293 3.09 12.80 4.42
C GLY A 293 4.49 13.36 4.65
N GLN A 294 4.84 13.66 5.90
CA GLN A 294 6.24 13.88 6.27
C GLN A 294 7.01 12.56 6.24
N VAL A 295 8.32 12.64 6.27
CA VAL A 295 9.19 11.49 6.44
C VAL A 295 10.03 11.64 7.72
N VAL A 296 10.27 10.52 8.40
CA VAL A 296 11.28 10.42 9.45
C VAL A 296 12.52 9.81 8.82
N CYS A 297 13.65 10.47 8.93
CA CYS A 297 14.87 10.06 8.25
C CYS A 297 16.11 10.23 9.12
N LYS A 298 17.24 9.69 8.66
CA LYS A 298 18.55 10.03 9.21
C LYS A 298 18.82 11.52 8.96
N PRO A 299 19.27 12.30 9.97
CA PRO A 299 19.49 13.74 9.81
C PRO A 299 20.31 14.10 8.58
N GLY A 300 19.79 15.03 7.76
CA GLY A 300 20.44 15.52 6.54
C GLY A 300 20.47 14.54 5.37
N SER A 301 19.78 13.40 5.42
CA SER A 301 19.81 12.39 4.35
C SER A 301 18.82 12.63 3.22
N ILE A 302 17.83 13.46 3.42
CA ILE A 302 16.85 13.89 2.41
C ILE A 302 16.41 15.32 2.71
N THR A 303 16.07 16.08 1.67
CA THR A 303 15.58 17.46 1.78
C THR A 303 14.19 17.62 1.19
N PRO A 304 13.39 18.58 1.67
CA PRO A 304 12.11 18.89 1.06
C PRO A 304 12.31 19.79 -0.16
N HIS A 305 11.49 19.57 -1.19
CA HIS A 305 11.55 20.29 -2.46
C HIS A 305 10.16 20.66 -2.94
N THR A 306 10.07 21.79 -3.69
CA THR A 306 8.83 22.28 -4.27
C THR A 306 8.85 22.26 -5.80
N GLU A 307 10.02 22.19 -6.44
CA GLU A 307 10.14 22.26 -7.89
C GLU A 307 10.96 21.08 -8.43
N PHE A 308 10.42 20.38 -9.41
CA PHE A 308 11.07 19.25 -10.04
C PHE A 308 10.65 19.08 -11.50
N SER A 309 11.50 18.38 -12.28
CA SER A 309 11.12 17.83 -13.59
C SER A 309 10.72 16.37 -13.43
N ALA A 310 9.80 15.93 -14.27
CA ALA A 310 9.30 14.56 -14.26
C ALA A 310 8.98 14.07 -15.67
N ASN A 311 9.03 12.74 -15.84
CA ASN A 311 8.39 12.03 -16.94
C ASN A 311 7.11 11.41 -16.41
N ALA A 312 6.00 11.64 -17.12
CA ALA A 312 4.70 11.11 -16.75
C ALA A 312 3.96 10.53 -17.95
N TYR A 313 3.24 9.44 -17.70
CA TYR A 313 2.25 8.87 -18.60
C TYR A 313 0.86 9.36 -18.18
N ILE A 314 0.11 9.85 -19.15
CA ILE A 314 -1.26 10.33 -18.94
C ILE A 314 -2.22 9.27 -19.41
N LEU A 315 -3.02 8.73 -18.49
CA LEU A 315 -3.94 7.64 -18.77
C LEU A 315 -4.94 7.99 -19.86
N SER A 316 -5.15 7.07 -20.78
CA SER A 316 -6.17 7.17 -21.81
C SER A 316 -7.59 7.05 -21.21
N LYS A 317 -8.59 7.40 -22.02
CA LYS A 317 -10.01 7.24 -21.67
C LYS A 317 -10.33 5.78 -21.30
N ASP A 318 -9.81 4.83 -22.07
CA ASP A 318 -10.09 3.40 -21.90
C ASP A 318 -9.43 2.80 -20.65
N GLU A 319 -8.43 3.52 -20.11
CA GLU A 319 -7.78 3.22 -18.83
C GLU A 319 -8.45 3.92 -17.63
N GLY A 320 -9.58 4.59 -17.86
CA GLY A 320 -10.27 5.35 -16.82
C GLY A 320 -9.72 6.76 -16.58
N GLY A 321 -8.78 7.21 -17.41
CA GLY A 321 -8.13 8.50 -17.34
C GLY A 321 -8.96 9.66 -17.88
N ARG A 322 -8.28 10.67 -18.39
CA ARG A 322 -8.90 11.88 -18.96
C ARG A 322 -9.55 11.59 -20.31
N HIS A 323 -10.56 12.42 -20.65
CA HIS A 323 -11.20 12.41 -21.96
C HIS A 323 -10.76 13.58 -22.85
N THR A 324 -10.09 14.56 -22.26
CA THR A 324 -9.67 15.82 -22.91
C THR A 324 -8.20 16.08 -22.62
N PRO A 325 -7.49 16.77 -23.52
CA PRO A 325 -6.12 17.20 -23.26
C PRO A 325 -6.04 18.17 -22.08
N PHE A 326 -4.84 18.36 -21.55
CA PHE A 326 -4.55 19.46 -20.65
C PHE A 326 -3.45 20.37 -21.23
N PHE A 327 -3.39 21.58 -20.72
CA PHE A 327 -2.53 22.65 -21.17
C PHE A 327 -1.60 23.11 -20.05
N ASN A 328 -0.70 24.06 -20.35
CA ASN A 328 0.09 24.74 -19.33
C ASN A 328 -0.78 25.28 -18.18
N ASN A 329 -0.21 25.30 -16.97
CA ASN A 329 -0.90 25.70 -15.74
C ASN A 329 -1.98 24.69 -15.27
N TYR A 330 -1.97 23.47 -15.77
CA TYR A 330 -2.78 22.38 -15.23
C TYR A 330 -2.45 22.14 -13.76
N ARG A 331 -3.46 21.96 -12.91
CA ARG A 331 -3.33 21.90 -11.44
C ARG A 331 -3.95 20.64 -10.85
N PRO A 332 -3.36 19.46 -11.07
CA PRO A 332 -3.81 18.22 -10.45
C PRO A 332 -3.23 18.04 -9.03
N GLN A 333 -3.63 16.94 -8.38
CA GLN A 333 -3.01 16.45 -7.16
C GLN A 333 -1.92 15.44 -7.52
N PHE A 334 -0.74 15.62 -6.93
CA PHE A 334 0.39 14.70 -7.02
C PHE A 334 0.48 13.89 -5.74
N TYR A 335 0.41 12.58 -5.87
CA TYR A 335 0.47 11.64 -4.75
C TYR A 335 1.88 11.10 -4.60
N PHE A 336 2.53 11.46 -3.51
CA PHE A 336 3.86 10.97 -3.14
C PHE A 336 3.78 10.17 -1.84
N ARG A 337 4.27 8.94 -1.82
CA ARG A 337 4.29 8.10 -0.62
C ARG A 337 2.92 8.08 0.09
N THR A 338 2.80 8.78 1.21
CA THR A 338 1.60 8.78 2.07
C THR A 338 0.74 10.04 1.96
N THR A 339 1.07 10.98 1.07
CA THR A 339 0.36 12.27 0.94
C THR A 339 0.09 12.69 -0.49
N ASP A 340 -0.79 13.65 -0.64
CA ASP A 340 -1.05 14.35 -1.90
C ASP A 340 -0.84 15.85 -1.75
N VAL A 341 -0.29 16.46 -2.80
CA VAL A 341 -0.05 17.90 -2.87
C VAL A 341 -0.47 18.40 -4.25
N THR A 342 -1.15 19.55 -4.30
CA THR A 342 -1.46 20.21 -5.56
C THR A 342 -0.18 20.75 -6.18
N GLY A 343 0.01 20.49 -7.48
CA GLY A 343 1.13 21.01 -8.26
C GLY A 343 0.65 21.74 -9.52
N ILE A 344 1.44 22.69 -9.97
CA ILE A 344 1.23 23.41 -11.23
C ILE A 344 2.17 22.84 -12.27
N VAL A 345 1.61 22.36 -13.37
CA VAL A 345 2.36 21.76 -14.48
C VAL A 345 2.75 22.81 -15.51
N THR A 346 4.01 22.79 -15.91
CA THR A 346 4.54 23.54 -17.05
C THR A 346 5.05 22.54 -18.08
N LEU A 347 4.56 22.65 -19.31
CA LEU A 347 4.96 21.79 -20.42
C LEU A 347 6.25 22.31 -21.09
N PRO A 348 7.03 21.43 -21.73
CA PRO A 348 8.22 21.82 -22.46
C PRO A 348 7.93 22.83 -23.57
N SER A 349 8.92 23.63 -23.92
CA SER A 349 8.82 24.61 -25.05
C SER A 349 8.42 23.87 -26.34
N GLY A 350 7.39 24.37 -27.00
CA GLY A 350 6.85 23.78 -28.23
C GLY A 350 5.74 22.75 -28.02
N THR A 351 5.42 22.39 -26.78
CA THR A 351 4.29 21.50 -26.44
C THR A 351 3.13 22.38 -25.96
N GLU A 352 2.09 22.48 -26.77
CA GLU A 352 0.89 23.29 -26.43
C GLU A 352 -0.04 22.53 -25.48
N MET A 353 -0.18 21.22 -25.68
CA MET A 353 -1.08 20.37 -24.91
C MET A 353 -0.53 18.93 -24.80
N VAL A 354 -1.08 18.17 -23.86
CA VAL A 354 -0.81 16.74 -23.68
C VAL A 354 -2.14 16.00 -23.78
N MET A 355 -2.16 14.97 -24.64
CA MET A 355 -3.33 14.13 -24.88
C MET A 355 -3.38 12.96 -23.89
N PRO A 356 -4.60 12.46 -23.58
CA PRO A 356 -4.74 11.15 -22.94
C PRO A 356 -4.03 10.05 -23.76
N GLY A 357 -3.19 9.25 -23.10
CA GLY A 357 -2.34 8.23 -23.74
C GLY A 357 -0.89 8.69 -24.01
N ASP A 358 -0.58 9.96 -23.80
CA ASP A 358 0.77 10.48 -24.05
C ASP A 358 1.73 10.22 -22.88
N ASN A 359 3.00 10.00 -23.24
CA ASN A 359 4.13 10.19 -22.35
C ASN A 359 4.68 11.61 -22.53
N THR A 360 4.88 12.32 -21.44
CA THR A 360 5.36 13.70 -21.50
C THR A 360 6.40 14.01 -20.43
N GLU A 361 7.35 14.84 -20.78
CA GLU A 361 8.15 15.56 -19.79
C GLU A 361 7.38 16.76 -19.28
N MET A 362 7.51 17.10 -18.00
CA MET A 362 6.90 18.25 -17.41
C MET A 362 7.74 18.81 -16.27
N ALA A 363 7.68 20.12 -16.08
CA ALA A 363 8.13 20.76 -14.84
C ALA A 363 6.93 20.96 -13.92
N VAL A 364 7.12 20.72 -12.62
CA VAL A 364 6.05 20.82 -11.62
C VAL A 364 6.49 21.71 -10.48
N VAL A 365 5.60 22.61 -10.07
CA VAL A 365 5.76 23.44 -8.88
C VAL A 365 4.66 23.04 -7.88
N LEU A 366 5.05 22.48 -6.74
CA LEU A 366 4.14 22.09 -5.66
C LEU A 366 3.81 23.27 -4.76
N ILE A 367 2.60 23.27 -4.20
CA ILE A 367 2.16 24.29 -3.23
C ILE A 367 2.76 24.08 -1.83
N GLN A 368 3.30 22.90 -1.53
CA GLN A 368 3.96 22.56 -0.29
C GLN A 368 5.22 21.73 -0.58
N PRO A 369 6.28 21.85 0.26
CA PRO A 369 7.49 21.08 0.06
C PRO A 369 7.30 19.62 0.43
N ILE A 370 7.81 18.72 -0.39
CA ILE A 370 7.79 17.27 -0.19
C ILE A 370 9.22 16.75 -0.10
N ALA A 371 9.48 15.87 0.86
CA ALA A 371 10.74 15.13 0.93
C ALA A 371 10.86 14.24 -0.32
N MET A 372 11.74 14.61 -1.26
CA MET A 372 11.87 13.89 -2.52
C MET A 372 13.33 13.72 -2.96
N GLU A 373 13.51 12.79 -3.85
CA GLU A 373 14.77 12.49 -4.54
C GLU A 373 14.49 12.09 -5.99
N GLU A 374 15.49 12.13 -6.83
CA GLU A 374 15.37 11.66 -8.21
C GLU A 374 14.99 10.18 -8.23
N GLY A 375 14.09 9.83 -9.13
CA GLY A 375 13.53 8.48 -9.22
C GLY A 375 12.24 8.26 -8.41
N LEU A 376 11.86 9.18 -7.51
CA LEU A 376 10.63 9.06 -6.73
C LEU A 376 9.40 8.99 -7.66
N ARG A 377 8.57 7.96 -7.48
CA ARG A 377 7.33 7.78 -8.24
C ARG A 377 6.20 8.58 -7.62
N PHE A 378 5.24 8.96 -8.47
CA PHE A 378 4.02 9.63 -8.06
C PHE A 378 2.84 9.25 -8.95
N ALA A 379 1.63 9.35 -8.42
CA ALA A 379 0.41 9.31 -9.20
C ALA A 379 -0.16 10.73 -9.36
N ILE A 380 -0.86 10.97 -10.48
CA ILE A 380 -1.55 12.22 -10.77
C ILE A 380 -3.05 11.96 -10.69
N ARG A 381 -3.76 12.78 -9.91
CA ARG A 381 -5.23 12.64 -9.74
C ARG A 381 -5.95 13.96 -9.98
N GLU A 382 -7.14 13.86 -10.55
CA GLU A 382 -8.07 14.96 -10.79
C GLU A 382 -9.50 14.50 -10.58
N GLY A 383 -10.31 15.27 -9.86
CA GLY A 383 -11.74 14.96 -9.68
C GLY A 383 -12.04 13.57 -9.12
N GLY A 384 -11.19 13.05 -8.23
CA GLY A 384 -11.35 11.71 -7.64
C GLY A 384 -10.85 10.56 -8.51
N ARG A 385 -10.28 10.81 -9.69
CA ARG A 385 -9.77 9.80 -10.62
C ARG A 385 -8.25 9.87 -10.75
N THR A 386 -7.61 8.73 -10.93
CA THR A 386 -6.22 8.67 -11.37
C THR A 386 -6.16 8.98 -12.85
N VAL A 387 -5.40 10.01 -13.22
CA VAL A 387 -5.29 10.51 -14.60
C VAL A 387 -3.90 10.36 -15.18
N GLY A 388 -2.94 9.93 -14.37
CA GLY A 388 -1.58 9.70 -14.81
C GLY A 388 -0.68 9.24 -13.70
N ALA A 389 0.54 8.90 -14.07
CA ALA A 389 1.61 8.55 -13.14
C ALA A 389 2.97 8.91 -13.74
N GLY A 390 3.93 9.14 -12.87
CA GLY A 390 5.25 9.54 -13.32
C GLY A 390 6.34 9.29 -12.30
N ARG A 391 7.51 9.78 -12.66
CA ARG A 391 8.71 9.70 -11.84
C ARG A 391 9.48 11.01 -11.92
N VAL A 392 9.98 11.46 -10.77
CA VAL A 392 10.88 12.61 -10.68
C VAL A 392 12.17 12.31 -11.45
N THR A 393 12.53 13.15 -12.39
CA THR A 393 13.77 13.00 -13.18
C THR A 393 14.87 13.92 -12.72
N LYS A 394 14.50 15.09 -12.18
CA LYS A 394 15.45 16.09 -11.68
C LYS A 394 14.81 16.99 -10.63
N ILE A 395 15.52 17.25 -9.57
CA ILE A 395 15.17 18.27 -8.57
C ILE A 395 15.63 19.64 -9.07
N ILE A 396 14.76 20.65 -8.96
CA ILE A 396 15.05 22.03 -9.38
C ILE A 396 15.22 22.92 -8.15
N LYS A 397 14.29 22.84 -7.18
CA LYS A 397 14.32 23.66 -5.95
C LYS A 397 13.66 22.96 -4.78
#